data_abf2e1d9c3123526e8bf33307f515f8a
#
_entry.id   abf2e1d9c3123526e8bf33307f515f8a
#
_cell.length_a   1.000
_cell.length_b   1.000
_cell.length_c   1.000
_cell.angle_alpha   90.00
_cell.angle_beta   90.00
_cell.angle_gamma   90.00
#
_symmetry.space_group_name_H-M   'P 1'
#
loop_
_entity.id
_entity.type
_entity.pdbx_description
1 polymer ?
#
loop_
_entity_poly.entity_id
_entity_poly.type
_entity_poly.pdbx_seq_one_letter_code
_entity_poly.pdbx_strand_id
1 'polypeptide(L)'
;MDLTDFLAKLLIGSAITLTLSFLCKTVFPRFTKRSKTDFDDFVLNAFAASVVPFGLVVTLILAQDDLGLPNNIARAYDTSLRIVGTIILIRLVNRIGARFLFGLVRRAGADDLQQLLQSLLPLLKTVVWAIGTLVLLQSLGVKMTVIWGLLSAGGIGIGLALKEPAQELFAYLMILLDKPFTVGQFITVGSTSATVERIGVRSTHLRSLR
;
A
#
# COMPACT_ATOMS: atom_id res chain seq x y z
N MET A 1 24.75 -26.97 22.25
CA MET A 1 23.36 -26.49 22.38
C MET A 1 23.34 -25.51 23.54
N ASP A 2 23.48 -24.25 23.23
CA ASP A 2 23.58 -23.21 24.28
C ASP A 2 22.19 -22.66 24.57
N LEU A 3 21.41 -23.51 25.28
CA LEU A 3 20.05 -23.19 25.72
C LEU A 3 20.02 -21.87 26.49
N THR A 4 21.11 -21.56 27.19
CA THR A 4 21.29 -20.28 27.91
C THR A 4 21.34 -19.10 26.97
N ASP A 5 22.05 -19.20 25.83
CA ASP A 5 22.16 -18.11 24.85
C ASP A 5 20.85 -17.93 24.09
N PHE A 6 20.17 -19.03 23.73
CA PHE A 6 18.83 -18.97 23.15
C PHE A 6 17.84 -18.23 24.06
N LEU A 7 17.78 -18.64 25.35
CA LEU A 7 16.90 -18.01 26.34
C LEU A 7 17.26 -16.53 26.58
N ALA A 8 18.55 -16.22 26.61
CA ALA A 8 19.01 -14.83 26.75
C ALA A 8 18.59 -13.96 25.56
N LYS A 9 18.80 -14.43 24.32
CA LYS A 9 18.35 -13.71 23.12
C LYS A 9 16.83 -13.56 23.07
N LEU A 10 16.09 -14.57 23.48
CA LEU A 10 14.63 -14.54 23.51
C LEU A 10 14.11 -13.56 24.57
N LEU A 11 14.72 -13.52 25.77
CA LEU A 11 14.39 -12.57 26.81
C LEU A 11 14.73 -11.12 26.40
N ILE A 12 15.94 -10.90 25.86
CA ILE A 12 16.38 -9.59 25.42
C ILE A 12 15.50 -9.08 24.25
N GLY A 13 15.27 -9.91 23.25
CA GLY A 13 14.48 -9.55 22.08
C GLY A 13 13.01 -9.30 22.44
N SER A 14 12.42 -10.11 23.32
CA SER A 14 11.06 -9.88 23.83
C SER A 14 10.98 -8.62 24.70
N ALA A 15 11.97 -8.35 25.54
CA ALA A 15 12.06 -7.13 26.35
C ALA A 15 12.16 -5.88 25.44
N ILE A 16 13.02 -5.92 24.42
CA ILE A 16 13.13 -4.81 23.43
C ILE A 16 11.79 -4.60 22.71
N THR A 17 11.15 -5.68 22.27
CA THR A 17 9.86 -5.61 21.58
C THR A 17 8.75 -5.03 22.46
N LEU A 18 8.67 -5.46 23.72
CA LEU A 18 7.71 -4.95 24.70
C LEU A 18 8.01 -3.48 25.04
N THR A 19 9.28 -3.11 25.21
CA THR A 19 9.70 -1.73 25.49
C THR A 19 9.34 -0.82 24.30
N LEU A 20 9.61 -1.27 23.08
CA LEU A 20 9.24 -0.54 21.85
C LEU A 20 7.72 -0.39 21.73
N SER A 21 6.96 -1.45 22.01
CA SER A 21 5.49 -1.42 22.03
C SER A 21 4.96 -0.46 23.10
N PHE A 22 5.57 -0.46 24.29
CA PHE A 22 5.22 0.45 25.37
C PHE A 22 5.54 1.91 25.01
N LEU A 23 6.70 2.18 24.42
CA LEU A 23 7.06 3.50 23.91
C LEU A 23 6.08 3.96 22.84
N CYS A 24 5.73 3.11 21.88
CA CYS A 24 4.74 3.42 20.85
C CYS A 24 3.36 3.73 21.43
N LYS A 25 2.94 3.03 22.50
CA LYS A 25 1.63 3.25 23.13
C LYS A 25 1.59 4.42 24.12
N THR A 26 2.72 4.76 24.76
CA THR A 26 2.74 5.70 25.88
C THR A 26 3.39 7.04 25.52
N VAL A 27 4.48 7.01 24.77
CA VAL A 27 5.28 8.21 24.47
C VAL A 27 4.76 8.91 23.19
N PHE A 28 4.52 8.15 22.13
CA PHE A 28 4.05 8.72 20.89
C PHE A 28 2.69 9.45 20.99
N PRO A 29 1.67 8.95 21.71
CA PRO A 29 0.42 9.69 21.86
C PRO A 29 0.57 11.03 22.59
N ARG A 30 1.63 11.20 23.40
CA ARG A 30 1.93 12.49 24.04
C ARG A 30 2.45 13.54 23.07
N PHE A 31 3.16 13.11 22.02
CA PHE A 31 3.65 14.01 20.95
C PHE A 31 2.56 14.32 19.93
N THR A 32 1.65 13.38 19.65
CA THR A 32 0.56 13.55 18.66
C THR A 32 -0.64 14.33 19.22
N LYS A 33 -0.80 14.44 20.53
CA LYS A 33 -1.84 15.31 21.14
C LYS A 33 -1.78 16.79 20.71
N ARG A 34 -0.69 17.22 20.08
CA ARG A 34 -0.56 18.51 19.41
C ARG A 34 -1.13 18.54 17.97
N SER A 35 -1.30 17.39 17.34
CA SER A 35 -1.91 17.27 16.00
C SER A 35 -3.37 16.85 16.17
N LYS A 36 -4.30 17.66 15.65
CA LYS A 36 -5.77 17.43 15.73
C LYS A 36 -6.25 16.37 14.73
N THR A 37 -5.46 15.31 14.49
CA THR A 37 -5.75 14.36 13.41
C THR A 37 -5.89 12.94 13.96
N ASP A 38 -7.12 12.39 13.92
CA ASP A 38 -7.45 10.99 14.26
C ASP A 38 -6.59 9.95 13.49
N PHE A 39 -5.95 10.38 12.40
CA PHE A 39 -5.08 9.55 11.57
C PHE A 39 -3.79 9.17 12.29
N ASP A 40 -3.16 10.11 13.01
CA ASP A 40 -1.89 9.89 13.70
C ASP A 40 -2.08 8.84 14.81
N ASP A 41 -3.18 8.94 15.56
CA ASP A 41 -3.52 7.97 16.60
C ASP A 41 -3.81 6.58 16.03
N PHE A 42 -4.45 6.51 14.85
CA PHE A 42 -4.70 5.23 14.19
C PHE A 42 -3.42 4.58 13.68
N VAL A 43 -2.53 5.33 13.02
CA VAL A 43 -1.24 4.82 12.51
C VAL A 43 -0.42 4.29 13.68
N LEU A 44 -0.35 5.04 14.78
CA LEU A 44 0.36 4.62 15.99
C LEU A 44 -0.23 3.35 16.61
N ASN A 45 -1.56 3.26 16.70
CA ASN A 45 -2.22 2.06 17.22
C ASN A 45 -2.04 0.85 16.30
N ALA A 46 -2.11 1.04 14.98
CA ALA A 46 -1.87 -0.02 14.00
C ALA A 46 -0.42 -0.50 14.04
N PHE A 47 0.52 0.45 14.16
CA PHE A 47 1.94 0.15 14.30
C PHE A 47 2.21 -0.58 15.63
N ALA A 48 1.74 -0.05 16.75
CA ALA A 48 1.89 -0.65 18.07
C ALA A 48 1.30 -2.06 18.16
N ALA A 49 0.16 -2.30 17.49
CA ALA A 49 -0.45 -3.64 17.43
C ALA A 49 0.37 -4.63 16.59
N SER A 50 1.17 -4.15 15.63
CA SER A 50 1.98 -4.98 14.75
C SER A 50 3.42 -5.14 15.25
N VAL A 51 3.91 -4.23 16.10
CA VAL A 51 5.27 -4.27 16.66
C VAL A 51 5.50 -5.54 17.47
N VAL A 52 4.53 -5.96 18.30
CA VAL A 52 4.69 -7.15 19.14
C VAL A 52 4.80 -8.42 18.29
N PRO A 53 3.83 -8.76 17.41
CA PRO A 53 3.94 -9.99 16.63
C PRO A 53 5.12 -9.98 15.65
N PHE A 54 5.44 -8.83 15.07
CA PHE A 54 6.59 -8.70 14.17
C PHE A 54 7.92 -8.80 14.92
N GLY A 55 8.05 -8.13 16.06
CA GLY A 55 9.24 -8.19 16.88
C GLY A 55 9.50 -9.59 17.45
N LEU A 56 8.46 -10.34 17.83
CA LEU A 56 8.59 -11.73 18.22
C LEU A 56 9.11 -12.60 17.07
N VAL A 57 8.60 -12.41 15.86
CA VAL A 57 9.10 -13.13 14.67
C VAL A 57 10.58 -12.84 14.44
N VAL A 58 10.99 -11.56 14.50
CA VAL A 58 12.40 -11.15 14.34
C VAL A 58 13.26 -11.77 15.43
N THR A 59 12.81 -11.73 16.69
CA THR A 59 13.54 -12.35 17.81
C THR A 59 13.74 -13.85 17.63
N LEU A 60 12.71 -14.56 17.13
CA LEU A 60 12.78 -15.99 16.87
C LEU A 60 13.73 -16.31 15.70
N ILE A 61 13.77 -15.46 14.67
CA ILE A 61 14.73 -15.59 13.57
C ILE A 61 16.17 -15.41 14.07
N LEU A 62 16.41 -14.43 14.95
CA LEU A 62 17.74 -14.16 15.49
C LEU A 62 18.23 -15.22 16.50
N ALA A 63 17.29 -15.89 17.15
CA ALA A 63 17.60 -16.91 18.16
C ALA A 63 17.70 -18.35 17.57
N GLN A 64 17.35 -18.55 16.29
CA GLN A 64 17.28 -19.90 15.70
C GLN A 64 18.62 -20.63 15.65
N ASP A 65 19.74 -19.91 15.49
CA ASP A 65 21.08 -20.51 15.34
C ASP A 65 21.52 -21.24 16.62
N ASP A 66 21.02 -20.79 17.78
CA ASP A 66 21.37 -21.36 19.09
C ASP A 66 20.55 -22.62 19.42
N LEU A 67 19.47 -22.89 18.68
CA LEU A 67 18.62 -24.07 18.90
C LEU A 67 19.29 -25.38 18.47
N GLY A 68 20.37 -25.32 17.68
CA GLY A 68 21.09 -26.52 17.22
C GLY A 68 20.18 -27.47 16.43
N LEU A 69 19.17 -26.96 15.73
CA LEU A 69 18.22 -27.78 14.99
C LEU A 69 18.89 -28.48 13.80
N PRO A 70 18.47 -29.72 13.46
CA PRO A 70 18.86 -30.34 12.22
C PRO A 70 18.56 -29.42 11.02
N ASN A 71 19.45 -29.40 10.03
CA ASN A 71 19.39 -28.51 8.87
C ASN A 71 18.00 -28.47 8.19
N ASN A 72 17.31 -29.59 8.13
CA ASN A 72 15.98 -29.67 7.50
C ASN A 72 14.91 -28.93 8.34
N ILE A 73 14.97 -29.08 9.67
CA ILE A 73 14.03 -28.43 10.60
C ILE A 73 14.35 -26.95 10.70
N ALA A 74 15.63 -26.58 10.77
CA ALA A 74 16.06 -25.18 10.81
C ALA A 74 15.59 -24.41 9.58
N ARG A 75 15.70 -24.99 8.37
CA ARG A 75 15.18 -24.38 7.13
C ARG A 75 13.67 -24.23 7.15
N ALA A 76 12.92 -25.24 7.57
CA ALA A 76 11.46 -25.17 7.67
C ALA A 76 11.02 -24.09 8.68
N TYR A 77 11.72 -24.00 9.80
CA TYR A 77 11.48 -23.01 10.84
C TYR A 77 11.73 -21.59 10.32
N ASP A 78 12.90 -21.31 9.74
CA ASP A 78 13.26 -20.02 9.15
C ASP A 78 12.25 -19.60 8.06
N THR A 79 11.93 -20.53 7.15
CA THR A 79 10.93 -20.29 6.10
C THR A 79 9.57 -19.92 6.68
N SER A 80 9.12 -20.65 7.69
CA SER A 80 7.82 -20.37 8.35
C SER A 80 7.79 -19.01 8.99
N LEU A 81 8.85 -18.60 9.69
CA LEU A 81 8.96 -17.30 10.33
C LEU A 81 8.99 -16.16 9.31
N ARG A 82 9.70 -16.33 8.18
CA ARG A 82 9.72 -15.34 7.08
C ARG A 82 8.33 -15.18 6.47
N ILE A 83 7.62 -16.27 6.25
CA ILE A 83 6.22 -16.23 5.75
C ILE A 83 5.33 -15.47 6.73
N VAL A 84 5.36 -15.80 8.02
CA VAL A 84 4.55 -15.13 9.04
C VAL A 84 4.89 -13.65 9.15
N GLY A 85 6.19 -13.31 9.18
CA GLY A 85 6.66 -11.93 9.23
C GLY A 85 6.19 -11.11 8.02
N THR A 86 6.28 -11.69 6.83
CA THR A 86 5.80 -11.03 5.59
C THR A 86 4.29 -10.81 5.62
N ILE A 87 3.51 -11.79 6.07
CA ILE A 87 2.05 -11.65 6.21
C ILE A 87 1.68 -10.53 7.20
N ILE A 88 2.39 -10.44 8.33
CA ILE A 88 2.19 -9.37 9.31
C ILE A 88 2.48 -8.01 8.66
N LEU A 89 3.58 -7.89 7.93
CA LEU A 89 3.98 -6.67 7.24
C LEU A 89 2.95 -6.26 6.18
N ILE A 90 2.51 -7.18 5.32
CA ILE A 90 1.49 -6.93 4.31
C ILE A 90 0.18 -6.44 4.96
N ARG A 91 -0.26 -7.09 6.04
CA ARG A 91 -1.46 -6.68 6.78
C ARG A 91 -1.31 -5.27 7.37
N LEU A 92 -0.14 -4.95 7.90
CA LEU A 92 0.15 -3.62 8.44
C LEU A 92 0.08 -2.56 7.36
N VAL A 93 0.78 -2.77 6.23
CA VAL A 93 0.77 -1.85 5.08
C VAL A 93 -0.65 -1.65 4.55
N ASN A 94 -1.41 -2.73 4.36
CA ASN A 94 -2.80 -2.64 3.90
C ASN A 94 -3.70 -1.87 4.88
N ARG A 95 -3.51 -2.08 6.18
CA ARG A 95 -4.30 -1.40 7.22
C ARG A 95 -4.01 0.10 7.25
N ILE A 96 -2.73 0.47 7.24
CA ILE A 96 -2.31 1.88 7.25
C ILE A 96 -2.70 2.56 5.93
N GLY A 97 -2.41 1.93 4.79
CA GLY A 97 -2.70 2.48 3.47
C GLY A 97 -4.19 2.73 3.25
N ALA A 98 -5.04 1.76 3.60
CA ALA A 98 -6.49 1.93 3.49
C ALA A 98 -7.00 3.12 4.32
N ARG A 99 -6.56 3.24 5.58
CA ARG A 99 -6.97 4.36 6.45
C ARG A 99 -6.43 5.70 5.96
N PHE A 100 -5.21 5.73 5.48
CA PHE A 100 -4.60 6.94 4.91
C PHE A 100 -5.43 7.47 3.72
N LEU A 101 -5.76 6.58 2.78
CA LEU A 101 -6.56 6.93 1.62
C LEU A 101 -7.97 7.42 2.02
N PHE A 102 -8.65 6.71 2.94
CA PHE A 102 -9.94 7.16 3.45
C PHE A 102 -9.85 8.50 4.18
N GLY A 103 -8.78 8.73 4.95
CA GLY A 103 -8.55 10.01 5.62
C GLY A 103 -8.38 11.18 4.66
N LEU A 104 -7.66 10.98 3.56
CA LEU A 104 -7.50 11.99 2.51
C LEU A 104 -8.83 12.34 1.82
N VAL A 105 -9.57 11.31 1.40
CA VAL A 105 -10.84 11.50 0.69
C VAL A 105 -11.89 12.16 1.60
N ARG A 106 -11.95 11.75 2.86
CA ARG A 106 -12.88 12.36 3.84
C ARG A 106 -12.60 13.86 4.06
N ARG A 107 -11.32 14.26 4.05
CA ARG A 107 -10.94 15.69 4.15
C ARG A 107 -11.31 16.48 2.91
N ALA A 108 -11.32 15.84 1.74
CA ALA A 108 -11.73 16.49 0.48
C ALA A 108 -13.24 16.74 0.40
N GLY A 109 -14.05 16.17 1.30
CA GLY A 109 -15.50 16.40 1.34
C GLY A 109 -16.25 15.86 0.12
N ALA A 110 -15.68 14.93 -0.62
CA ALA A 110 -16.22 14.42 -1.87
C ALA A 110 -16.74 12.99 -1.69
N ASP A 111 -18.06 12.85 -1.51
CA ASP A 111 -18.70 11.55 -1.31
C ASP A 111 -18.52 10.61 -2.51
N ASP A 112 -18.51 11.14 -3.73
CA ASP A 112 -18.26 10.38 -4.96
C ASP A 112 -16.87 9.74 -4.97
N LEU A 113 -15.84 10.46 -4.46
CA LEU A 113 -14.48 9.91 -4.34
C LEU A 113 -14.40 8.81 -3.28
N GLN A 114 -15.23 8.86 -2.25
CA GLN A 114 -15.28 7.83 -1.23
C GLN A 114 -15.81 6.50 -1.79
N GLN A 115 -16.85 6.57 -2.62
CA GLN A 115 -17.39 5.39 -3.31
C GLN A 115 -16.39 4.81 -4.32
N LEU A 116 -15.72 5.68 -5.09
CA LEU A 116 -14.66 5.29 -6.01
C LEU A 116 -13.51 4.58 -5.27
N LEU A 117 -13.06 5.16 -4.14
CA LEU A 117 -12.01 4.57 -3.32
C LEU A 117 -12.39 3.19 -2.78
N GLN A 118 -13.65 3.01 -2.31
CA GLN A 118 -14.12 1.70 -1.86
C GLN A 118 -14.04 0.64 -2.96
N SER A 119 -14.34 1.02 -4.20
CA SER A 119 -14.26 0.14 -5.37
C SER A 119 -12.82 -0.19 -5.77
N LEU A 120 -11.88 0.76 -5.59
CA LEU A 120 -10.46 0.57 -5.92
C LEU A 120 -9.64 -0.10 -4.80
N LEU A 121 -10.14 -0.07 -3.57
CA LEU A 121 -9.41 -0.61 -2.42
C LEU A 121 -9.02 -2.09 -2.55
N PRO A 122 -9.88 -2.99 -3.06
CA PRO A 122 -9.51 -4.39 -3.30
C PRO A 122 -8.34 -4.52 -4.28
N LEU A 123 -8.34 -3.72 -5.36
CA LEU A 123 -7.25 -3.70 -6.35
C LEU A 123 -5.93 -3.27 -5.70
N LEU A 124 -5.94 -2.18 -4.93
CA LEU A 124 -4.76 -1.69 -4.21
C LEU A 124 -4.23 -2.74 -3.23
N LYS A 125 -5.11 -3.43 -2.49
CA LYS A 125 -4.72 -4.54 -1.61
C LYS A 125 -4.08 -5.68 -2.37
N THR A 126 -4.60 -6.03 -3.54
CA THR A 126 -4.02 -7.07 -4.40
C THR A 126 -2.60 -6.69 -4.84
N VAL A 127 -2.36 -5.43 -5.21
CA VAL A 127 -1.02 -4.94 -5.55
C VAL A 127 -0.06 -5.06 -4.36
N VAL A 128 -0.48 -4.66 -3.17
CA VAL A 128 0.34 -4.81 -1.95
C VAL A 128 0.65 -6.28 -1.65
N TRP A 129 -0.32 -7.18 -1.83
CA TRP A 129 -0.10 -8.62 -1.69
C TRP A 129 0.87 -9.16 -2.74
N ALA A 130 0.76 -8.73 -3.99
CA ALA A 130 1.68 -9.13 -5.05
C ALA A 130 3.13 -8.71 -4.73
N ILE A 131 3.34 -7.45 -4.34
CA ILE A 131 4.65 -6.94 -3.94
C ILE A 131 5.19 -7.70 -2.73
N GLY A 132 4.37 -7.90 -1.70
CA GLY A 132 4.77 -8.66 -0.51
C GLY A 132 5.17 -10.10 -0.83
N THR A 133 4.48 -10.75 -1.76
CA THR A 133 4.82 -12.09 -2.24
C THR A 133 6.18 -12.10 -2.95
N LEU A 134 6.48 -11.09 -3.78
CA LEU A 134 7.78 -10.97 -4.43
C LEU A 134 8.92 -10.77 -3.42
N VAL A 135 8.70 -9.94 -2.38
CA VAL A 135 9.66 -9.76 -1.29
C VAL A 135 9.88 -11.07 -0.52
N LEU A 136 8.79 -11.83 -0.29
CA LEU A 136 8.90 -13.15 0.33
C LEU A 136 9.74 -14.12 -0.53
N LEU A 137 9.45 -14.21 -1.83
CA LEU A 137 10.21 -15.05 -2.75
C LEU A 137 11.71 -14.71 -2.75
N GLN A 138 12.03 -13.41 -2.73
CA GLN A 138 13.41 -12.95 -2.58
C GLN A 138 14.04 -13.42 -1.27
N SER A 139 13.32 -13.30 -0.16
CA SER A 139 13.81 -13.72 1.16
C SER A 139 14.02 -15.23 1.27
N LEU A 140 13.32 -16.01 0.44
CA LEU A 140 13.45 -17.46 0.32
C LEU A 140 14.57 -17.89 -0.66
N GLY A 141 15.34 -16.95 -1.21
CA GLY A 141 16.49 -17.22 -2.07
C GLY A 141 16.16 -17.33 -3.56
N VAL A 142 14.97 -16.92 -4.00
CA VAL A 142 14.67 -16.81 -5.43
C VAL A 142 15.56 -15.74 -6.06
N LYS A 143 16.20 -16.08 -7.18
CA LYS A 143 17.12 -15.17 -7.87
C LYS A 143 16.39 -13.89 -8.30
N MET A 144 16.98 -12.73 -8.00
CA MET A 144 16.41 -11.42 -8.36
C MET A 144 16.12 -11.27 -9.86
N THR A 145 16.91 -11.93 -10.71
CA THR A 145 16.67 -11.93 -12.17
C THR A 145 15.29 -12.46 -12.54
N VAL A 146 14.81 -13.50 -11.85
CA VAL A 146 13.46 -14.04 -12.08
C VAL A 146 12.40 -13.04 -11.64
N ILE A 147 12.59 -12.40 -10.48
CA ILE A 147 11.67 -11.38 -9.94
C ILE A 147 11.59 -10.18 -10.89
N TRP A 148 12.74 -9.68 -11.38
CA TRP A 148 12.78 -8.60 -12.36
C TRP A 148 12.12 -9.00 -13.68
N GLY A 149 12.31 -10.24 -14.14
CA GLY A 149 11.63 -10.76 -15.31
C GLY A 149 10.10 -10.73 -15.18
N LEU A 150 9.58 -11.21 -14.05
CA LEU A 150 8.13 -11.20 -13.76
C LEU A 150 7.57 -9.78 -13.66
N LEU A 151 8.27 -8.88 -12.96
CA LEU A 151 7.87 -7.47 -12.83
C LEU A 151 7.88 -6.76 -14.20
N SER A 152 8.90 -7.01 -15.02
CA SER A 152 9.01 -6.40 -16.35
C SER A 152 7.89 -6.88 -17.27
N ALA A 153 7.65 -8.18 -17.34
CA ALA A 153 6.57 -8.74 -18.15
C ALA A 153 5.19 -8.26 -17.69
N GLY A 154 4.94 -8.30 -16.36
CA GLY A 154 3.71 -7.80 -15.77
C GLY A 154 3.55 -6.28 -15.95
N GLY A 155 4.62 -5.51 -15.79
CA GLY A 155 4.65 -4.06 -15.97
C GLY A 155 4.33 -3.64 -17.41
N ILE A 156 4.89 -4.34 -18.40
CA ILE A 156 4.55 -4.11 -19.82
C ILE A 156 3.07 -4.37 -20.06
N GLY A 157 2.55 -5.51 -19.58
CA GLY A 157 1.13 -5.85 -19.72
C GLY A 157 0.19 -4.80 -19.10
N ILE A 158 0.48 -4.38 -17.86
CA ILE A 158 -0.29 -3.33 -17.18
C ILE A 158 -0.13 -1.99 -17.92
N GLY A 159 1.08 -1.64 -18.37
CA GLY A 159 1.34 -0.40 -19.10
C GLY A 159 0.53 -0.31 -20.40
N LEU A 160 0.47 -1.41 -21.15
CA LEU A 160 -0.34 -1.49 -22.36
C LEU A 160 -1.84 -1.40 -22.07
N ALA A 161 -2.31 -2.06 -21.00
CA ALA A 161 -3.71 -2.00 -20.57
C ALA A 161 -4.14 -0.61 -20.11
N LEU A 162 -3.23 0.17 -19.51
CA LEU A 162 -3.48 1.52 -19.02
C LEU A 162 -3.23 2.61 -20.06
N LYS A 163 -2.73 2.28 -21.26
CA LYS A 163 -2.39 3.25 -22.30
C LYS A 163 -3.58 4.14 -22.67
N GLU A 164 -4.73 3.54 -22.99
CA GLU A 164 -5.92 4.30 -23.39
C GLU A 164 -6.48 5.17 -22.25
N PRO A 165 -6.73 4.66 -21.03
CA PRO A 165 -7.14 5.49 -19.90
C PRO A 165 -6.18 6.64 -19.60
N ALA A 166 -4.88 6.41 -19.72
CA ALA A 166 -3.88 7.46 -19.53
C ALA A 166 -3.99 8.54 -20.61
N GLN A 167 -4.15 8.16 -21.88
CA GLN A 167 -4.32 9.11 -22.98
C GLN A 167 -5.60 9.97 -22.82
N GLU A 168 -6.72 9.37 -22.40
CA GLU A 168 -7.97 10.09 -22.12
C GLU A 168 -7.78 11.11 -20.98
N LEU A 169 -7.10 10.71 -19.90
CA LEU A 169 -6.78 11.61 -18.78
C LEU A 169 -5.88 12.77 -19.23
N PHE A 170 -4.83 12.50 -20.00
CA PHE A 170 -3.94 13.55 -20.51
C PHE A 170 -4.67 14.50 -21.45
N ALA A 171 -5.55 14.00 -22.33
CA ALA A 171 -6.36 14.84 -23.19
C ALA A 171 -7.29 15.78 -22.38
N TYR A 172 -7.90 15.26 -21.32
CA TYR A 172 -8.70 16.06 -20.40
C TYR A 172 -7.88 17.16 -19.72
N LEU A 173 -6.69 16.80 -19.22
CA LEU A 173 -5.80 17.78 -18.57
C LEU A 173 -5.36 18.89 -19.55
N MET A 174 -5.08 18.54 -20.82
CA MET A 174 -4.73 19.50 -21.86
C MET A 174 -5.89 20.47 -22.15
N ILE A 175 -7.13 19.96 -22.21
CA ILE A 175 -8.32 20.82 -22.37
C ILE A 175 -8.45 21.80 -21.19
N LEU A 176 -8.18 21.36 -19.96
CA LEU A 176 -8.24 22.22 -18.78
C LEU A 176 -7.13 23.28 -18.73
N LEU A 177 -5.92 22.94 -19.21
CA LEU A 177 -4.77 23.84 -19.19
C LEU A 177 -4.83 24.86 -20.34
N ASP A 178 -4.99 24.38 -21.56
CA ASP A 178 -4.93 25.21 -22.76
C ASP A 178 -6.26 25.90 -23.06
N LYS A 179 -7.38 25.38 -22.50
CA LYS A 179 -8.75 25.90 -22.66
C LYS A 179 -9.10 26.23 -24.12
N PRO A 180 -8.92 25.29 -25.06
CA PRO A 180 -9.24 25.53 -26.46
C PRO A 180 -10.74 25.84 -26.65
N PHE A 181 -11.58 25.39 -25.72
CA PHE A 181 -12.98 25.74 -25.56
C PHE A 181 -13.39 25.65 -24.07
N THR A 182 -14.47 26.30 -23.71
CA THR A 182 -14.99 26.34 -22.34
C THR A 182 -16.45 25.90 -22.30
N VAL A 183 -16.94 25.51 -21.10
CA VAL A 183 -18.35 25.19 -20.89
C VAL A 183 -19.21 26.42 -21.23
N GLY A 184 -20.28 26.20 -21.98
CA GLY A 184 -21.15 27.24 -22.49
C GLY A 184 -20.74 27.82 -23.85
N GLN A 185 -19.56 27.50 -24.35
CA GLN A 185 -19.09 27.99 -25.64
C GLN A 185 -19.67 27.18 -26.80
N PHE A 186 -19.95 27.89 -27.88
CA PHE A 186 -20.43 27.32 -29.15
C PHE A 186 -19.22 26.86 -29.97
N ILE A 187 -19.21 25.60 -30.33
CA ILE A 187 -18.15 24.99 -31.12
C ILE A 187 -18.71 24.19 -32.32
N THR A 188 -17.92 24.03 -33.35
CA THR A 188 -18.26 23.18 -34.48
C THR A 188 -17.28 22.00 -34.53
N VAL A 189 -17.83 20.79 -34.46
CA VAL A 189 -17.07 19.55 -34.54
C VAL A 189 -17.49 18.76 -35.76
N GLY A 190 -16.61 18.73 -36.75
CA GLY A 190 -16.96 18.15 -38.07
C GLY A 190 -18.08 18.95 -38.73
N SER A 191 -19.23 18.32 -38.98
CA SER A 191 -20.41 18.95 -39.59
C SER A 191 -21.47 19.40 -38.58
N THR A 192 -21.22 19.20 -37.26
CA THR A 192 -22.21 19.47 -36.23
C THR A 192 -21.78 20.67 -35.39
N SER A 193 -22.66 21.64 -35.27
CA SER A 193 -22.49 22.80 -34.41
C SER A 193 -23.29 22.60 -33.10
N ALA A 194 -22.64 22.83 -31.96
CA ALA A 194 -23.24 22.56 -30.66
C ALA A 194 -22.63 23.44 -29.55
N THR A 195 -23.33 23.59 -28.44
CA THR A 195 -22.83 24.25 -27.26
C THR A 195 -22.23 23.22 -26.30
N VAL A 196 -21.06 23.52 -25.73
CA VAL A 196 -20.40 22.66 -24.73
C VAL A 196 -21.19 22.72 -23.43
N GLU A 197 -21.77 21.60 -23.03
CA GLU A 197 -22.56 21.50 -21.80
C GLU A 197 -21.69 21.07 -20.61
N ARG A 198 -20.78 20.10 -20.82
CA ARG A 198 -19.89 19.59 -19.79
C ARG A 198 -18.64 18.98 -20.40
N ILE A 199 -17.50 19.25 -19.77
CA ILE A 199 -16.22 18.62 -20.10
C ILE A 199 -15.94 17.54 -19.03
N GLY A 200 -15.91 16.28 -19.44
CA GLY A 200 -15.57 15.15 -18.57
C GLY A 200 -14.23 14.52 -18.95
N VAL A 201 -13.70 13.68 -18.11
CA VAL A 201 -12.38 13.00 -18.30
C VAL A 201 -12.34 12.15 -19.57
N ARG A 202 -13.46 11.51 -19.92
CA ARG A 202 -13.55 10.61 -21.07
C ARG A 202 -14.39 11.16 -22.21
N SER A 203 -15.33 12.06 -21.93
CA SER A 203 -16.28 12.56 -22.93
C SER A 203 -16.66 14.01 -22.66
N THR A 204 -16.76 14.79 -23.73
CA THR A 204 -17.34 16.14 -23.69
C THR A 204 -18.79 16.05 -24.16
N HIS A 205 -19.70 16.55 -23.34
CA HIS A 205 -21.13 16.58 -23.66
C HIS A 205 -21.44 17.87 -24.42
N LEU A 206 -22.07 17.70 -25.56
CA LEU A 206 -22.46 18.79 -26.46
C LEU A 206 -23.98 18.81 -26.61
N ARG A 207 -24.58 20.01 -26.53
CA ARG A 207 -26.00 20.23 -26.82
C ARG A 207 -26.14 20.76 -28.24
N SER A 208 -26.70 19.95 -29.12
CA SER A 208 -27.01 20.36 -30.48
C SER A 208 -28.12 21.41 -30.50
N LEU A 209 -27.97 22.40 -31.35
CA LEU A 209 -29.05 23.37 -31.70
C LEU A 209 -29.91 22.72 -32.79
N ARG A 210 -30.80 21.82 -32.43
CA ARG A 210 -31.93 21.44 -33.30
C ARG A 210 -33.19 22.02 -32.78
#